data_99573a6d5e04e386fd2902d72a716af2
#
_entry.id   99573a6d5e04e386fd2902d72a716af2
#
_cell.length_a   1.000
_cell.length_b   1.000
_cell.length_c   1.000
_cell.angle_alpha   90.00
_cell.angle_beta   90.00
_cell.angle_gamma   90.00
#
_symmetry.space_group_name_H-M   'P 1'
#
loop_
_entity.id
_entity.type
_entity.pdbx_description
1 polymer ?
#
loop_
_entity_poly.entity_id
_entity_poly.type
_entity_poly.pdbx_seq_one_letter_code
_entity_poly.pdbx_strand_id
1 'polypeptide(L)'
;MSFLEHRLSKNFSEQTTLLFYAAVIGLGGGYGAVGFRWLINEFTFLFFQHNQTELASFHGVRTLFVPIIGGLMVGLLVHFFAREAKGHGVPEVMYAVTENKGVIRPRIVVFKALASAICIGSGGSVGREGPIVQIGAAWGSTFGRILHIREHHLKTLVACGAAAGIAATFNAPIGGALFAFEVVLGNFAMANVSAIVISSVLSAAIGRVYFGNMASFPIPHYQVSGIPILFLFAVLGIIGGLYGAAYSRVLLFFENLWDKLKTLPEWLKPAIGGIFVGAVGYFFPQVLGVGYPSVEKALMAHIGFSMLLILLVLKLLMTSITIASGGSGGVFAPGLYQGAMLGGAVGIIFKMLFPQMQINDGVFAAVGMSTVFAGSAHAPITAMIMLFEMTGNYQLILPLMLASVIATTVSTKLNRESIYTMKLAKRGFDIIRKRSADILSSFLVEEAMHPEKLCLRDTMTLDEAYKNFENSEEWFATVRDMEGNLLGSVSRAQVLEELQHKHGSYTITGILPKKIGHVSSKATLSEASKIMNQLGLHYLLVVDDNFKPIGVLGSSDIIKCYKE
;
A
#
# COMPACT_ATOMS: atom_id res chain seq x y z
N MET A 1 1.65 -15.29 -28.43
CA MET A 1 3.06 -15.45 -27.98
C MET A 1 3.95 -14.60 -28.87
N SER A 2 4.65 -13.59 -28.33
CA SER A 2 5.56 -12.77 -29.13
C SER A 2 6.80 -13.59 -29.51
N PHE A 3 7.43 -13.26 -30.65
CA PHE A 3 8.64 -13.92 -31.16
C PHE A 3 9.79 -13.93 -30.12
N LEU A 4 9.85 -12.91 -29.27
CA LEU A 4 10.78 -12.80 -28.15
C LEU A 4 10.47 -13.78 -27.00
N GLU A 5 9.20 -13.96 -26.64
CA GLU A 5 8.78 -14.93 -25.63
C GLU A 5 9.14 -16.36 -26.02
N HIS A 6 8.93 -16.70 -27.30
CA HIS A 6 9.23 -18.04 -27.83
C HIS A 6 10.75 -18.33 -27.86
N ARG A 7 11.60 -17.31 -28.05
CA ARG A 7 13.07 -17.44 -28.04
C ARG A 7 13.66 -17.48 -26.63
N LEU A 8 13.12 -16.70 -25.70
CA LEU A 8 13.61 -16.65 -24.31
C LEU A 8 13.10 -17.85 -23.50
N SER A 9 11.84 -18.26 -23.68
CA SER A 9 11.26 -19.42 -22.97
C SER A 9 11.86 -20.76 -23.39
N LYS A 10 12.48 -20.84 -24.56
CA LYS A 10 13.18 -22.05 -25.02
C LYS A 10 14.52 -22.28 -24.33
N ASN A 11 15.17 -21.21 -23.82
CA ASN A 11 16.54 -21.25 -23.29
C ASN A 11 16.63 -20.93 -21.79
N PHE A 12 15.60 -20.34 -21.18
CA PHE A 12 15.62 -19.89 -19.78
C PHE A 12 14.35 -20.32 -19.04
N SER A 13 14.48 -20.54 -17.73
CA SER A 13 13.32 -20.79 -16.89
C SER A 13 12.39 -19.55 -16.87
N GLU A 14 11.10 -19.75 -16.63
CA GLU A 14 10.10 -18.68 -16.51
C GLU A 14 10.55 -17.62 -15.49
N GLN A 15 11.16 -18.06 -14.40
CA GLN A 15 11.70 -17.21 -13.35
C GLN A 15 12.88 -16.34 -13.84
N THR A 16 13.82 -16.90 -14.60
CA THR A 16 14.96 -16.15 -15.17
C THR A 16 14.48 -15.07 -16.13
N THR A 17 13.47 -15.39 -16.93
CA THR A 17 12.86 -14.44 -17.87
C THR A 17 12.20 -13.27 -17.13
N LEU A 18 11.50 -13.55 -16.02
CA LEU A 18 10.89 -12.52 -15.18
C LEU A 18 11.93 -11.58 -14.56
N LEU A 19 13.07 -12.12 -14.11
CA LEU A 19 14.19 -11.33 -13.57
C LEU A 19 14.79 -10.39 -14.63
N PHE A 20 14.94 -10.85 -15.87
CA PHE A 20 15.40 -10.01 -16.97
C PHE A 20 14.42 -8.86 -17.25
N TYR A 21 13.12 -9.14 -17.27
CA TYR A 21 12.10 -8.09 -17.44
C TYR A 21 12.10 -7.09 -16.28
N ALA A 22 12.24 -7.57 -15.05
CA ALA A 22 12.36 -6.72 -13.87
C ALA A 22 13.60 -5.79 -13.95
N ALA A 23 14.72 -6.28 -14.46
CA ALA A 23 15.91 -5.48 -14.68
C ALA A 23 15.67 -4.34 -15.69
N VAL A 24 15.03 -4.63 -16.83
CA VAL A 24 14.66 -3.61 -17.83
C VAL A 24 13.69 -2.57 -17.24
N ILE A 25 12.73 -3.02 -16.43
CA ILE A 25 11.78 -2.11 -15.77
C ILE A 25 12.50 -1.25 -14.74
N GLY A 26 13.43 -1.82 -13.97
CA GLY A 26 14.25 -1.08 -13.01
C GLY A 26 15.07 0.02 -13.69
N LEU A 27 15.74 -0.29 -14.79
CA LEU A 27 16.49 0.70 -15.58
C LEU A 27 15.56 1.80 -16.10
N GLY A 28 14.45 1.44 -16.75
CA GLY A 28 13.49 2.40 -17.29
C GLY A 28 12.83 3.26 -16.19
N GLY A 29 12.51 2.65 -15.03
CA GLY A 29 11.98 3.36 -13.86
C GLY A 29 12.98 4.35 -13.26
N GLY A 30 14.28 3.97 -13.21
CA GLY A 30 15.36 4.84 -12.78
C GLY A 30 15.52 6.07 -13.66
N TYR A 31 15.63 5.88 -14.98
CA TYR A 31 15.65 7.01 -15.92
C TYR A 31 14.36 7.82 -15.89
N GLY A 32 13.20 7.19 -15.68
CA GLY A 32 11.93 7.88 -15.48
C GLY A 32 11.95 8.79 -14.27
N ALA A 33 12.55 8.36 -13.16
CA ALA A 33 12.71 9.18 -11.95
C ALA A 33 13.65 10.36 -12.18
N VAL A 34 14.77 10.15 -12.89
CA VAL A 34 15.71 11.22 -13.28
C VAL A 34 15.00 12.24 -14.15
N GLY A 35 14.33 11.80 -15.21
CA GLY A 35 13.59 12.69 -16.11
C GLY A 35 12.46 13.45 -15.42
N PHE A 36 11.74 12.80 -14.50
CA PHE A 36 10.68 13.45 -13.73
C PHE A 36 11.23 14.52 -12.77
N ARG A 37 12.36 14.24 -12.09
CA ARG A 37 13.00 15.22 -11.21
C ARG A 37 13.55 16.42 -12.01
N TRP A 38 14.16 16.15 -13.17
CA TRP A 38 14.58 17.20 -14.10
C TRP A 38 13.39 18.07 -14.52
N LEU A 39 12.28 17.46 -14.92
CA LEU A 39 11.08 18.15 -15.34
C LEU A 39 10.49 19.05 -14.23
N ILE A 40 10.49 18.60 -12.98
CA ILE A 40 10.08 19.39 -11.83
C ILE A 40 10.98 20.63 -11.69
N ASN A 41 12.31 20.45 -11.80
CA ASN A 41 13.27 21.54 -11.69
C ASN A 41 13.09 22.58 -12.81
N GLU A 42 12.86 22.14 -14.05
CA GLU A 42 12.61 23.04 -15.19
C GLU A 42 11.34 23.88 -14.98
N PHE A 43 10.24 23.26 -14.55
CA PHE A 43 9.03 24.03 -14.24
C PHE A 43 9.22 24.96 -13.05
N THR A 44 9.96 24.56 -12.02
CA THR A 44 10.28 25.46 -10.89
C THR A 44 11.11 26.64 -11.37
N PHE A 45 12.12 26.39 -12.20
CA PHE A 45 12.94 27.46 -12.79
C PHE A 45 12.10 28.38 -13.68
N LEU A 46 11.24 27.82 -14.53
CA LEU A 46 10.35 28.59 -15.40
C LEU A 46 9.44 29.55 -14.61
N PHE A 47 8.87 29.08 -13.51
CA PHE A 47 7.90 29.85 -12.72
C PHE A 47 8.55 30.83 -11.75
N PHE A 48 9.66 30.46 -11.10
CA PHE A 48 10.27 31.24 -10.04
C PHE A 48 11.67 31.74 -10.37
N GLN A 49 12.27 31.30 -11.49
CA GLN A 49 13.63 31.63 -11.93
C GLN A 49 14.75 31.19 -10.95
N HIS A 50 14.45 30.19 -10.09
CA HIS A 50 15.38 29.62 -9.12
C HIS A 50 15.15 28.11 -8.97
N ASN A 51 16.14 27.39 -8.46
CA ASN A 51 16.04 25.96 -8.18
C ASN A 51 15.33 25.69 -6.84
N GLN A 52 14.66 24.53 -6.71
CA GLN A 52 13.91 24.13 -5.49
C GLN A 52 14.76 24.03 -4.20
N THR A 53 16.07 24.05 -4.30
CA THR A 53 17.00 23.94 -3.18
C THR A 53 17.06 25.18 -2.29
N GLU A 54 16.57 26.33 -2.77
CA GLU A 54 16.60 27.58 -2.01
C GLU A 54 15.19 28.03 -1.60
N LEU A 55 14.94 28.15 -0.29
CA LEU A 55 13.72 28.77 0.24
C LEU A 55 13.51 30.22 -0.24
N ALA A 56 14.60 30.88 -0.62
CA ALA A 56 14.59 32.21 -1.23
C ALA A 56 13.87 32.26 -2.60
N SER A 57 13.67 31.10 -3.24
CA SER A 57 13.00 31.02 -4.56
C SER A 57 11.54 31.45 -4.54
N PHE A 58 10.87 31.29 -3.39
CA PHE A 58 9.43 31.53 -3.26
C PHE A 58 9.14 32.89 -2.59
N HIS A 59 9.80 33.98 -3.02
CA HIS A 59 9.55 35.30 -2.47
C HIS A 59 8.92 36.25 -3.49
N GLY A 60 8.09 37.17 -3.00
CA GLY A 60 7.48 38.23 -3.78
C GLY A 60 6.12 37.88 -4.39
N VAL A 61 5.60 38.79 -5.20
CA VAL A 61 4.23 38.74 -5.78
C VAL A 61 4.00 37.50 -6.66
N ARG A 62 5.06 36.91 -7.25
CA ARG A 62 4.97 35.70 -8.04
C ARG A 62 4.42 34.51 -7.21
N THR A 63 4.79 34.41 -5.95
CA THR A 63 4.32 33.35 -5.04
C THR A 63 2.80 33.33 -4.89
N LEU A 64 2.15 34.49 -5.04
CA LEU A 64 0.69 34.59 -4.97
C LEU A 64 0.01 34.08 -6.25
N PHE A 65 0.53 34.41 -7.43
CA PHE A 65 -0.14 34.15 -8.71
C PHE A 65 0.30 32.82 -9.38
N VAL A 66 1.53 32.38 -9.20
CA VAL A 66 2.08 31.21 -9.88
C VAL A 66 1.31 29.93 -9.52
N PRO A 67 0.92 29.65 -8.25
CA PRO A 67 0.12 28.47 -7.93
C PRO A 67 -1.27 28.48 -8.60
N ILE A 68 -1.84 29.65 -8.89
CA ILE A 68 -3.12 29.80 -9.60
C ILE A 68 -2.95 29.39 -11.06
N ILE A 69 -1.91 29.91 -11.72
CA ILE A 69 -1.60 29.59 -13.12
C ILE A 69 -1.25 28.12 -13.26
N GLY A 70 -0.39 27.59 -12.40
CA GLY A 70 -0.04 26.17 -12.37
C GLY A 70 -1.25 25.26 -12.13
N GLY A 71 -2.12 25.64 -11.19
CA GLY A 71 -3.38 24.95 -10.92
C GLY A 71 -4.29 24.91 -12.15
N LEU A 72 -4.42 26.03 -12.88
CA LEU A 72 -5.18 26.09 -14.12
C LEU A 72 -4.59 25.17 -15.20
N MET A 73 -3.27 25.22 -15.41
CA MET A 73 -2.59 24.34 -16.38
C MET A 73 -2.78 22.86 -16.04
N VAL A 74 -2.63 22.49 -14.77
CA VAL A 74 -2.87 21.12 -14.29
C VAL A 74 -4.33 20.71 -14.51
N GLY A 75 -5.27 21.59 -14.18
CA GLY A 75 -6.70 21.33 -14.36
C GLY A 75 -7.07 21.05 -15.81
N LEU A 76 -6.61 21.87 -16.74
CA LEU A 76 -6.79 21.69 -18.18
C LEU A 76 -6.14 20.39 -18.67
N LEU A 77 -4.86 20.15 -18.30
CA LEU A 77 -4.13 18.95 -18.71
C LEU A 77 -4.83 17.67 -18.25
N VAL A 78 -5.22 17.60 -16.97
CA VAL A 78 -5.89 16.44 -16.39
C VAL A 78 -7.28 16.23 -16.98
N HIS A 79 -8.04 17.29 -17.17
CA HIS A 79 -9.41 17.21 -17.70
C HIS A 79 -9.46 16.68 -19.12
N PHE A 80 -8.61 17.21 -20.02
CA PHE A 80 -8.67 16.88 -21.45
C PHE A 80 -7.87 15.64 -21.83
N PHE A 81 -6.75 15.34 -21.13
CA PHE A 81 -5.84 14.29 -21.59
C PHE A 81 -5.79 13.05 -20.70
N ALA A 82 -5.84 13.18 -19.37
CA ALA A 82 -5.67 12.03 -18.47
C ALA A 82 -6.32 12.26 -17.10
N ARG A 83 -7.60 11.96 -16.98
CA ARG A 83 -8.33 12.07 -15.69
C ARG A 83 -7.73 11.21 -14.58
N GLU A 84 -7.05 10.13 -14.93
CA GLU A 84 -6.36 9.22 -14.00
C GLU A 84 -5.09 9.85 -13.40
N ALA A 85 -4.61 10.97 -13.93
CA ALA A 85 -3.49 11.73 -13.36
C ALA A 85 -3.90 12.63 -12.18
N LYS A 86 -5.21 12.79 -11.89
CA LYS A 86 -5.75 13.55 -10.77
C LYS A 86 -5.38 12.92 -9.42
N GLY A 87 -4.90 13.75 -8.47
CA GLY A 87 -4.64 13.32 -7.09
C GLY A 87 -3.31 12.59 -6.89
N HIS A 88 -3.23 11.76 -5.84
CA HIS A 88 -1.94 11.28 -5.32
C HIS A 88 -1.35 10.02 -5.97
N GLY A 89 -2.01 9.39 -6.92
CA GLY A 89 -1.44 8.37 -7.82
C GLY A 89 -1.36 6.94 -7.25
N VAL A 90 -0.91 6.74 -6.04
CA VAL A 90 -0.75 5.40 -5.44
C VAL A 90 -2.04 4.57 -5.44
N PRO A 91 -3.22 5.10 -5.08
CA PRO A 91 -4.48 4.36 -5.17
C PRO A 91 -4.79 3.82 -6.57
N GLU A 92 -4.44 4.55 -7.62
CA GLU A 92 -4.67 4.10 -8.99
C GLU A 92 -3.78 2.89 -9.34
N VAL A 93 -2.57 2.82 -8.78
CA VAL A 93 -1.68 1.65 -8.91
C VAL A 93 -2.21 0.48 -8.11
N MET A 94 -2.65 0.70 -6.87
CA MET A 94 -3.29 -0.33 -6.04
C MET A 94 -4.54 -0.89 -6.75
N TYR A 95 -5.39 -0.03 -7.28
CA TYR A 95 -6.56 -0.43 -8.07
C TYR A 95 -6.16 -1.26 -9.30
N ALA A 96 -5.13 -0.85 -10.03
CA ALA A 96 -4.67 -1.58 -11.20
C ALA A 96 -4.22 -3.00 -10.85
N VAL A 97 -3.52 -3.19 -9.73
CA VAL A 97 -3.02 -4.49 -9.28
C VAL A 97 -4.16 -5.39 -8.78
N THR A 98 -5.09 -4.84 -7.99
CA THR A 98 -6.14 -5.65 -7.32
C THR A 98 -7.37 -5.87 -8.20
N GLU A 99 -7.78 -4.87 -8.99
CA GLU A 99 -9.04 -4.88 -9.74
C GLU A 99 -8.86 -4.98 -11.25
N ASN A 100 -7.80 -4.38 -11.79
CA ASN A 100 -7.62 -4.21 -13.23
C ASN A 100 -6.49 -5.07 -13.81
N LYS A 101 -6.20 -6.24 -13.21
CA LYS A 101 -5.26 -7.24 -13.73
C LYS A 101 -3.86 -6.69 -14.04
N GLY A 102 -3.42 -5.64 -13.35
CA GLY A 102 -2.15 -4.97 -13.60
C GLY A 102 -2.15 -4.01 -14.80
N VAL A 103 -3.30 -3.71 -15.41
CA VAL A 103 -3.38 -2.87 -16.61
C VAL A 103 -3.46 -1.40 -16.23
N ILE A 104 -2.45 -0.63 -16.65
CA ILE A 104 -2.41 0.85 -16.57
C ILE A 104 -2.25 1.40 -17.99
N ARG A 105 -2.94 2.50 -18.31
CA ARG A 105 -2.87 3.12 -19.64
C ARG A 105 -1.51 3.76 -19.87
N PRO A 106 -0.81 3.52 -21.02
CA PRO A 106 0.54 4.04 -21.28
C PRO A 106 0.65 5.57 -21.19
N ARG A 107 -0.38 6.29 -21.59
CA ARG A 107 -0.41 7.76 -21.54
C ARG A 107 -0.15 8.34 -20.15
N ILE A 108 -0.40 7.55 -19.09
CA ILE A 108 -0.16 7.97 -17.70
C ILE A 108 1.32 8.27 -17.45
N VAL A 109 2.25 7.56 -18.09
CA VAL A 109 3.69 7.83 -17.95
C VAL A 109 4.01 9.29 -18.26
N VAL A 110 3.44 9.83 -19.32
CA VAL A 110 3.72 11.21 -19.78
C VAL A 110 2.85 12.23 -19.03
N PHE A 111 1.51 12.03 -19.05
CA PHE A 111 0.61 13.05 -18.52
C PHE A 111 0.67 13.18 -16.99
N LYS A 112 0.97 12.09 -16.26
CA LYS A 112 1.21 12.17 -14.82
C LYS A 112 2.50 12.92 -14.51
N ALA A 113 3.57 12.66 -15.27
CA ALA A 113 4.83 13.37 -15.11
C ALA A 113 4.65 14.87 -15.35
N LEU A 114 4.01 15.27 -16.46
CA LEU A 114 3.74 16.67 -16.78
C LEU A 114 2.84 17.35 -15.74
N ALA A 115 1.67 16.76 -15.44
CA ALA A 115 0.73 17.33 -14.49
C ALA A 115 1.34 17.53 -13.10
N SER A 116 2.12 16.54 -12.63
CA SER A 116 2.74 16.62 -11.31
C SER A 116 3.94 17.57 -11.30
N ALA A 117 4.73 17.60 -12.37
CA ALA A 117 5.85 18.54 -12.47
C ALA A 117 5.37 20.01 -12.51
N ILE A 118 4.31 20.30 -13.26
CA ILE A 118 3.67 21.62 -13.28
C ILE A 118 3.11 21.96 -11.88
N CYS A 119 2.38 21.02 -11.26
CA CYS A 119 1.79 21.24 -9.94
C CYS A 119 2.85 21.56 -8.87
N ILE A 120 3.90 20.74 -8.79
CA ILE A 120 4.99 20.90 -7.82
C ILE A 120 5.81 22.13 -8.15
N GLY A 121 6.20 22.30 -9.43
CA GLY A 121 7.02 23.40 -9.91
C GLY A 121 6.36 24.76 -9.77
N SER A 122 5.02 24.83 -9.80
CA SER A 122 4.26 26.06 -9.53
C SER A 122 4.00 26.33 -8.04
N GLY A 123 4.54 25.53 -7.13
CA GLY A 123 4.38 25.73 -5.69
C GLY A 123 3.25 24.92 -5.05
N GLY A 124 2.55 24.06 -5.76
CA GLY A 124 1.54 23.18 -5.20
C GLY A 124 2.12 22.35 -4.05
N SER A 125 1.45 22.34 -2.89
CA SER A 125 1.93 21.72 -1.65
C SER A 125 1.76 20.20 -1.67
N VAL A 126 2.56 19.48 -2.46
CA VAL A 126 2.45 18.04 -2.69
C VAL A 126 3.82 17.40 -2.90
N GLY A 127 3.88 16.07 -2.73
CA GLY A 127 5.09 15.27 -2.95
C GLY A 127 5.23 14.76 -4.38
N ARG A 128 6.44 14.32 -4.72
CA ARG A 128 6.79 13.73 -6.02
C ARG A 128 6.65 12.20 -6.04
N GLU A 129 6.51 11.56 -4.88
CA GLU A 129 6.60 10.10 -4.72
C GLU A 129 5.37 9.36 -5.29
N GLY A 130 4.16 9.87 -5.00
CA GLY A 130 2.94 9.30 -5.59
C GLY A 130 2.95 9.29 -7.12
N PRO A 131 3.29 10.42 -7.75
CA PRO A 131 3.49 10.48 -9.19
C PRO A 131 4.52 9.49 -9.72
N ILE A 132 5.70 9.41 -9.12
CA ILE A 132 6.75 8.53 -9.63
C ILE A 132 6.41 7.04 -9.48
N VAL A 133 5.69 6.67 -8.41
CA VAL A 133 5.12 5.32 -8.24
C VAL A 133 4.17 5.00 -9.40
N GLN A 134 3.29 5.94 -9.76
CA GLN A 134 2.32 5.74 -10.84
C GLN A 134 3.00 5.72 -12.22
N ILE A 135 4.02 6.56 -12.45
CA ILE A 135 4.82 6.59 -13.69
C ILE A 135 5.57 5.27 -13.85
N GLY A 136 6.30 4.82 -12.83
CA GLY A 136 7.03 3.56 -12.85
C GLY A 136 6.11 2.34 -13.02
N ALA A 137 5.01 2.29 -12.28
CA ALA A 137 3.99 1.25 -12.41
C ALA A 137 3.38 1.20 -13.82
N ALA A 138 3.08 2.37 -14.40
CA ALA A 138 2.56 2.46 -15.78
C ALA A 138 3.60 2.03 -16.82
N TRP A 139 4.89 2.29 -16.58
CA TRP A 139 5.98 1.77 -17.40
C TRP A 139 6.02 0.25 -17.33
N GLY A 140 6.02 -0.36 -16.13
CA GLY A 140 6.01 -1.81 -15.93
C GLY A 140 4.79 -2.48 -16.58
N SER A 141 3.60 -1.88 -16.44
CA SER A 141 2.37 -2.34 -17.10
C SER A 141 2.48 -2.27 -18.62
N THR A 142 2.99 -1.17 -19.15
CA THR A 142 3.11 -0.97 -20.61
C THR A 142 4.09 -1.97 -21.22
N PHE A 143 5.27 -2.13 -20.59
CA PHE A 143 6.28 -3.08 -21.01
C PHE A 143 5.74 -4.52 -21.00
N GLY A 144 5.12 -4.95 -19.91
CA GLY A 144 4.55 -6.29 -19.80
C GLY A 144 3.42 -6.55 -20.82
N ARG A 145 2.61 -5.55 -21.14
CA ARG A 145 1.54 -5.66 -22.15
C ARG A 145 2.08 -5.76 -23.58
N ILE A 146 3.13 -5.00 -23.91
CA ILE A 146 3.78 -5.11 -25.23
C ILE A 146 4.33 -6.53 -25.45
N LEU A 147 4.82 -7.15 -24.37
CA LEU A 147 5.32 -8.53 -24.41
C LEU A 147 4.22 -9.60 -24.20
N HIS A 148 2.96 -9.21 -24.06
CA HIS A 148 1.80 -10.10 -23.83
C HIS A 148 1.96 -11.01 -22.58
N ILE A 149 2.56 -10.49 -21.52
CA ILE A 149 2.84 -11.22 -20.27
C ILE A 149 1.52 -11.58 -19.56
N ARG A 150 1.48 -12.79 -18.96
CA ARG A 150 0.32 -13.28 -18.20
C ARG A 150 -0.03 -12.37 -17.03
N GLU A 151 -1.31 -12.31 -16.64
CA GLU A 151 -1.85 -11.43 -15.59
C GLU A 151 -1.05 -11.47 -14.28
N HIS A 152 -0.71 -12.66 -13.80
CA HIS A 152 0.04 -12.82 -12.55
C HIS A 152 1.40 -12.11 -12.59
N HIS A 153 2.19 -12.34 -13.63
CA HIS A 153 3.49 -11.69 -13.81
C HIS A 153 3.35 -10.21 -14.14
N LEU A 154 2.26 -9.79 -14.81
CA LEU A 154 2.01 -8.38 -15.09
C LEU A 154 1.86 -7.56 -13.80
N LYS A 155 1.17 -8.09 -12.79
CA LYS A 155 1.07 -7.47 -11.45
C LYS A 155 2.44 -7.31 -10.81
N THR A 156 3.30 -8.33 -10.92
CA THR A 156 4.68 -8.26 -10.43
C THR A 156 5.49 -7.18 -11.15
N LEU A 157 5.37 -7.07 -12.48
CA LEU A 157 6.07 -6.04 -13.26
C LEU A 157 5.59 -4.61 -12.93
N VAL A 158 4.30 -4.44 -12.64
CA VAL A 158 3.74 -3.18 -12.13
C VAL A 158 4.36 -2.80 -10.79
N ALA A 159 4.50 -3.79 -9.88
CA ALA A 159 5.14 -3.59 -8.59
C ALA A 159 6.64 -3.30 -8.73
N CYS A 160 7.35 -3.95 -9.67
CA CYS A 160 8.74 -3.64 -10.03
C CYS A 160 8.89 -2.17 -10.45
N GLY A 161 7.98 -1.67 -11.28
CA GLY A 161 8.00 -0.27 -11.71
C GLY A 161 7.73 0.71 -10.56
N ALA A 162 6.79 0.39 -9.66
CA ALA A 162 6.51 1.17 -8.46
C ALA A 162 7.73 1.24 -7.53
N ALA A 163 8.36 0.08 -7.25
CA ALA A 163 9.59 -0.03 -6.46
C ALA A 163 10.72 0.80 -7.05
N ALA A 164 10.93 0.68 -8.37
CA ALA A 164 11.95 1.41 -9.11
C ALA A 164 11.79 2.93 -8.95
N GLY A 165 10.56 3.44 -9.08
CA GLY A 165 10.29 4.88 -8.93
C GLY A 165 10.69 5.41 -7.56
N ILE A 166 10.35 4.71 -6.49
CA ILE A 166 10.69 5.08 -5.11
C ILE A 166 12.20 4.96 -4.88
N ALA A 167 12.80 3.82 -5.27
CA ALA A 167 14.20 3.53 -5.03
C ALA A 167 15.15 4.58 -5.64
N ALA A 168 14.92 4.99 -6.90
CA ALA A 168 15.72 6.03 -7.54
C ALA A 168 15.49 7.42 -6.94
N THR A 169 14.25 7.72 -6.51
CA THR A 169 13.90 9.03 -5.95
C THR A 169 14.57 9.32 -4.62
N PHE A 170 14.69 8.30 -3.77
CA PHE A 170 15.17 8.44 -2.39
C PHE A 170 16.53 7.80 -2.14
N ASN A 171 17.14 7.17 -3.13
CA ASN A 171 18.32 6.33 -2.93
C ASN A 171 18.07 5.21 -1.89
N ALA A 172 16.87 4.64 -1.89
CA ALA A 172 16.37 3.70 -0.90
C ALA A 172 15.88 2.41 -1.58
N PRO A 173 16.79 1.50 -2.00
CA PRO A 173 16.41 0.29 -2.72
C PRO A 173 15.59 -0.70 -1.88
N ILE A 174 15.89 -0.86 -0.59
CA ILE A 174 15.13 -1.76 0.29
C ILE A 174 13.75 -1.13 0.58
N GLY A 175 13.72 0.15 0.91
CA GLY A 175 12.48 0.89 1.15
C GLY A 175 11.54 0.90 -0.06
N GLY A 176 12.09 1.04 -1.28
CA GLY A 176 11.34 0.96 -2.53
C GLY A 176 10.72 -0.42 -2.77
N ALA A 177 11.48 -1.49 -2.53
CA ALA A 177 10.98 -2.85 -2.62
C ALA A 177 9.88 -3.12 -1.58
N LEU A 178 10.09 -2.73 -0.32
CA LEU A 178 9.11 -2.90 0.76
C LEU A 178 7.83 -2.09 0.51
N PHE A 179 7.95 -0.87 -0.05
CA PHE A 179 6.78 -0.10 -0.47
C PHE A 179 5.94 -0.86 -1.51
N ALA A 180 6.59 -1.51 -2.47
CA ALA A 180 5.89 -2.31 -3.46
C ALA A 180 5.17 -3.52 -2.84
N PHE A 181 5.78 -4.21 -1.87
CA PHE A 181 5.14 -5.32 -1.16
C PHE A 181 4.02 -4.86 -0.24
N GLU A 182 4.32 -3.93 0.67
CA GLU A 182 3.41 -3.57 1.76
C GLU A 182 2.26 -2.67 1.29
N VAL A 183 2.57 -1.68 0.43
CA VAL A 183 1.57 -0.69 -0.02
C VAL A 183 0.92 -1.11 -1.34
N VAL A 184 1.70 -1.48 -2.37
CA VAL A 184 1.15 -1.73 -3.71
C VAL A 184 0.50 -3.11 -3.79
N LEU A 185 1.25 -4.19 -3.51
CA LEU A 185 0.74 -5.56 -3.58
C LEU A 185 -0.12 -5.92 -2.35
N GLY A 186 0.31 -5.49 -1.15
CA GLY A 186 -0.32 -5.85 0.11
C GLY A 186 -0.03 -7.29 0.56
N ASN A 187 1.00 -7.92 -0.03
CA ASN A 187 1.48 -9.23 0.36
C ASN A 187 3.00 -9.35 0.13
N PHE A 188 3.63 -10.27 0.83
CA PHE A 188 5.08 -10.56 0.76
C PHE A 188 5.32 -11.92 0.08
N ALA A 189 4.60 -12.25 -1.00
CA ALA A 189 4.76 -13.51 -1.70
C ALA A 189 6.20 -13.70 -2.19
N MET A 190 6.88 -14.77 -1.74
CA MET A 190 8.29 -15.06 -2.02
C MET A 190 8.61 -15.13 -3.51
N ALA A 191 7.66 -15.58 -4.34
CA ALA A 191 7.84 -15.67 -5.79
C ALA A 191 8.15 -14.32 -6.47
N ASN A 192 7.74 -13.20 -5.87
CA ASN A 192 7.89 -11.87 -6.43
C ASN A 192 9.13 -11.12 -5.91
N VAL A 193 9.76 -11.60 -4.82
CA VAL A 193 10.80 -10.86 -4.09
C VAL A 193 12.00 -10.56 -4.99
N SER A 194 12.55 -11.56 -5.64
CA SER A 194 13.77 -11.39 -6.46
C SER A 194 13.59 -10.39 -7.59
N ALA A 195 12.44 -10.41 -8.28
CA ALA A 195 12.15 -9.50 -9.38
C ALA A 195 12.04 -8.04 -8.90
N ILE A 196 11.31 -7.80 -7.82
CA ILE A 196 11.10 -6.45 -7.27
C ILE A 196 12.40 -5.89 -6.71
N VAL A 197 13.21 -6.71 -6.02
CA VAL A 197 14.51 -6.29 -5.48
C VAL A 197 15.48 -5.93 -6.61
N ILE A 198 15.61 -6.75 -7.66
CA ILE A 198 16.47 -6.44 -8.81
C ILE A 198 16.06 -5.11 -9.45
N SER A 199 14.77 -4.92 -9.69
CA SER A 199 14.25 -3.68 -10.26
C SER A 199 14.58 -2.47 -9.39
N SER A 200 14.39 -2.59 -8.09
CA SER A 200 14.66 -1.54 -7.09
C SER A 200 16.15 -1.18 -7.04
N VAL A 201 17.03 -2.18 -6.99
CA VAL A 201 18.49 -1.97 -6.92
C VAL A 201 19.03 -1.29 -8.17
N LEU A 202 18.65 -1.78 -9.37
CA LEU A 202 19.10 -1.18 -10.63
C LEU A 202 18.61 0.26 -10.79
N SER A 203 17.38 0.53 -10.36
CA SER A 203 16.82 1.87 -10.37
C SER A 203 17.56 2.81 -9.40
N ALA A 204 17.85 2.35 -8.17
CA ALA A 204 18.64 3.11 -7.21
C ALA A 204 20.07 3.39 -7.73
N ALA A 205 20.69 2.42 -8.41
CA ALA A 205 22.01 2.60 -9.03
C ALA A 205 21.99 3.74 -10.06
N ILE A 206 20.96 3.83 -10.91
CA ILE A 206 20.78 4.96 -11.82
C ILE A 206 20.59 6.27 -11.04
N GLY A 207 19.74 6.26 -10.00
CA GLY A 207 19.55 7.42 -9.14
C GLY A 207 20.88 7.93 -8.56
N ARG A 208 21.75 7.03 -8.10
CA ARG A 208 23.09 7.37 -7.57
C ARG A 208 24.01 8.03 -8.61
N VAL A 209 23.96 7.57 -9.84
CA VAL A 209 24.78 8.17 -10.92
C VAL A 209 24.41 9.64 -11.16
N TYR A 210 23.11 9.96 -11.14
CA TYR A 210 22.64 11.32 -11.45
C TYR A 210 22.50 12.25 -10.24
N PHE A 211 22.18 11.72 -9.07
CA PHE A 211 21.88 12.50 -7.87
C PHE A 211 22.94 12.38 -6.77
N GLY A 212 23.95 11.52 -6.98
CA GLY A 212 24.97 11.21 -5.99
C GLY A 212 24.56 10.10 -5.03
N ASN A 213 25.56 9.63 -4.24
CA ASN A 213 25.39 8.50 -3.31
C ASN A 213 25.13 8.97 -1.86
N MET A 214 24.70 10.22 -1.67
CA MET A 214 24.40 10.75 -0.34
C MET A 214 23.02 10.29 0.13
N ALA A 215 22.87 10.16 1.46
CA ALA A 215 21.56 9.97 2.08
C ALA A 215 20.65 11.15 1.74
N SER A 216 19.35 10.89 1.51
CA SER A 216 18.40 11.94 1.12
C SER A 216 18.20 13.01 2.20
N PHE A 217 18.38 12.64 3.47
CA PHE A 217 18.33 13.53 4.63
C PHE A 217 19.53 13.24 5.53
N PRO A 218 20.69 13.86 5.28
CA PRO A 218 21.85 13.69 6.15
C PRO A 218 21.53 14.27 7.53
N ILE A 219 21.66 13.44 8.54
CA ILE A 219 21.47 13.81 9.94
C ILE A 219 22.83 13.77 10.63
N PRO A 220 23.17 14.75 11.49
CA PRO A 220 24.36 14.65 12.33
C PRO A 220 24.36 13.35 13.14
N HIS A 221 25.56 12.82 13.45
CA HIS A 221 25.66 11.60 14.26
C HIS A 221 25.10 11.87 15.67
N TYR A 222 23.95 11.30 15.97
CA TYR A 222 23.34 11.35 17.29
C TYR A 222 23.47 10.01 17.98
N GLN A 223 23.84 10.03 19.26
CA GLN A 223 23.79 8.84 20.09
C GLN A 223 22.43 8.78 20.80
N VAL A 224 21.69 7.71 20.56
CA VAL A 224 20.49 7.40 21.33
C VAL A 224 20.92 6.76 22.63
N SER A 225 20.93 7.52 23.71
CA SER A 225 21.50 7.09 24.99
C SER A 225 20.44 6.49 25.92
N GLY A 226 20.51 5.15 26.10
CA GLY A 226 19.80 4.42 27.15
C GLY A 226 18.37 3.99 26.84
N ILE A 227 17.89 3.02 27.61
CA ILE A 227 16.53 2.44 27.50
C ILE A 227 15.41 3.46 27.78
N PRO A 228 15.54 4.42 28.75
CA PRO A 228 14.46 5.35 29.08
C PRO A 228 13.99 6.22 27.90
N ILE A 229 14.87 6.57 26.96
CA ILE A 229 14.51 7.38 25.80
C ILE A 229 13.57 6.63 24.84
N LEU A 230 13.60 5.28 24.83
CA LEU A 230 12.69 4.47 24.02
C LEU A 230 11.24 4.65 24.43
N PHE A 231 10.95 4.89 25.73
CA PHE A 231 9.58 5.21 26.17
C PHE A 231 9.08 6.53 25.59
N LEU A 232 9.96 7.52 25.42
CA LEU A 232 9.58 8.79 24.79
C LEU A 232 9.26 8.60 23.30
N PHE A 233 10.00 7.71 22.61
CA PHE A 233 9.66 7.33 21.23
C PHE A 233 8.37 6.52 21.14
N ALA A 234 8.02 5.70 22.14
CA ALA A 234 6.73 5.04 22.20
C ALA A 234 5.58 6.06 22.31
N VAL A 235 5.74 7.09 23.15
CA VAL A 235 4.78 8.21 23.24
C VAL A 235 4.70 8.97 21.93
N LEU A 236 5.83 9.26 21.27
CA LEU A 236 5.84 9.87 19.94
C LEU A 236 5.11 8.98 18.93
N GLY A 237 5.24 7.65 19.02
CA GLY A 237 4.50 6.70 18.21
C GLY A 237 2.98 6.85 18.37
N ILE A 238 2.50 7.00 19.61
CA ILE A 238 1.06 7.24 19.90
C ILE A 238 0.61 8.56 19.26
N ILE A 239 1.35 9.65 19.52
CA ILE A 239 1.03 10.99 18.99
C ILE A 239 1.07 10.98 17.47
N GLY A 240 2.10 10.39 16.86
CA GLY A 240 2.24 10.27 15.40
C GLY A 240 1.15 9.41 14.77
N GLY A 241 0.70 8.34 15.44
CA GLY A 241 -0.42 7.52 15.00
C GLY A 241 -1.77 8.26 15.02
N LEU A 242 -2.04 9.01 16.09
CA LEU A 242 -3.21 9.90 16.19
C LEU A 242 -3.20 10.95 15.08
N TYR A 243 -2.04 11.59 14.87
CA TYR A 243 -1.88 12.59 13.82
C TYR A 243 -2.01 11.98 12.41
N GLY A 244 -1.43 10.81 12.15
CA GLY A 244 -1.54 10.10 10.87
C GLY A 244 -3.00 9.75 10.53
N ALA A 245 -3.77 9.31 11.53
CA ALA A 245 -5.21 9.09 11.39
C ALA A 245 -5.96 10.40 11.10
N ALA A 246 -5.60 11.49 11.77
CA ALA A 246 -6.18 12.81 11.52
C ALA A 246 -5.83 13.33 10.11
N TYR A 247 -4.59 13.15 9.66
CA TYR A 247 -4.16 13.54 8.31
C TYR A 247 -5.02 12.88 7.23
N SER A 248 -5.23 11.57 7.33
CA SER A 248 -6.07 10.84 6.39
C SER A 248 -7.51 11.36 6.37
N ARG A 249 -8.09 11.64 7.56
CA ARG A 249 -9.46 12.18 7.67
C ARG A 249 -9.59 13.60 7.13
N VAL A 250 -8.61 14.47 7.41
CA VAL A 250 -8.61 15.85 6.92
C VAL A 250 -8.52 15.89 5.40
N LEU A 251 -7.66 15.05 4.81
CA LEU A 251 -7.58 14.93 3.36
C LEU A 251 -8.94 14.51 2.76
N LEU A 252 -9.56 13.47 3.32
CA LEU A 252 -10.87 12.99 2.86
C LEU A 252 -11.98 14.04 3.05
N PHE A 253 -11.94 14.79 4.15
CA PHE A 253 -12.88 15.88 4.41
C PHE A 253 -12.79 16.94 3.30
N PHE A 254 -11.59 17.39 2.94
CA PHE A 254 -11.41 18.35 1.86
C PHE A 254 -11.79 17.76 0.49
N GLU A 255 -11.48 16.49 0.20
CA GLU A 255 -11.95 15.82 -1.02
C GLU A 255 -13.49 15.81 -1.10
N ASN A 256 -14.17 15.49 -0.01
CA ASN A 256 -15.64 15.52 0.05
C ASN A 256 -16.21 16.93 -0.10
N LEU A 257 -15.53 17.93 0.46
CA LEU A 257 -15.94 19.34 0.32
C LEU A 257 -15.85 19.82 -1.13
N TRP A 258 -14.73 19.52 -1.82
CA TRP A 258 -14.54 19.89 -3.22
C TRP A 258 -15.45 19.13 -4.18
N ASP A 259 -15.79 17.87 -3.86
CA ASP A 259 -16.74 17.08 -4.64
C ASP A 259 -18.19 17.63 -4.58
N LYS A 260 -18.55 18.30 -3.48
CA LYS A 260 -19.86 18.98 -3.33
C LYS A 260 -19.99 20.23 -4.22
N LEU A 261 -18.88 20.84 -4.61
CA LEU A 261 -18.86 22.02 -5.50
C LEU A 261 -19.10 21.60 -6.96
N LYS A 262 -20.29 21.08 -7.25
CA LYS A 262 -20.66 20.60 -8.60
C LYS A 262 -20.87 21.71 -9.62
N THR A 263 -21.14 22.92 -9.18
CA THR A 263 -21.32 24.11 -10.02
C THR A 263 -20.02 24.58 -10.68
N LEU A 264 -18.87 24.23 -10.08
CA LEU A 264 -17.55 24.61 -10.61
C LEU A 264 -17.04 23.56 -11.60
N PRO A 265 -16.59 23.95 -12.81
CA PRO A 265 -15.94 23.05 -13.74
C PRO A 265 -14.72 22.37 -13.11
N GLU A 266 -14.57 21.07 -13.35
CA GLU A 266 -13.48 20.26 -12.76
C GLU A 266 -12.09 20.82 -13.09
N TRP A 267 -11.90 21.38 -14.29
CA TRP A 267 -10.63 21.96 -14.73
C TRP A 267 -10.28 23.28 -14.02
N LEU A 268 -11.26 23.99 -13.46
CA LEU A 268 -11.04 25.27 -12.78
C LEU A 268 -10.73 25.08 -11.28
N LYS A 269 -11.18 23.98 -10.68
CA LYS A 269 -10.99 23.70 -9.25
C LYS A 269 -9.53 23.81 -8.79
N PRO A 270 -8.51 23.26 -9.52
CA PRO A 270 -7.12 23.39 -9.07
C PRO A 270 -6.60 24.83 -9.07
N ALA A 271 -7.10 25.69 -9.96
CA ALA A 271 -6.75 27.10 -9.96
C ALA A 271 -7.29 27.82 -8.70
N ILE A 272 -8.52 27.51 -8.30
CA ILE A 272 -9.11 28.03 -7.05
C ILE A 272 -8.32 27.53 -5.84
N GLY A 273 -7.95 26.22 -5.81
CA GLY A 273 -7.03 25.68 -4.80
C GLY A 273 -5.69 26.46 -4.76
N GLY A 274 -5.18 26.83 -5.94
CA GLY A 274 -3.98 27.65 -6.09
C GLY A 274 -4.06 29.03 -5.45
N ILE A 275 -5.26 29.64 -5.35
CA ILE A 275 -5.45 30.93 -4.64
C ILE A 275 -5.10 30.76 -3.15
N PHE A 276 -5.61 29.71 -2.51
CA PHE A 276 -5.33 29.46 -1.10
C PHE A 276 -3.85 29.13 -0.86
N VAL A 277 -3.28 28.28 -1.73
CA VAL A 277 -1.87 27.89 -1.65
C VAL A 277 -0.95 29.10 -1.87
N GLY A 278 -1.26 29.95 -2.83
CA GLY A 278 -0.51 31.16 -3.11
C GLY A 278 -0.60 32.19 -1.98
N ALA A 279 -1.81 32.40 -1.44
CA ALA A 279 -2.03 33.34 -0.33
C ALA A 279 -1.25 32.92 0.93
N VAL A 280 -1.32 31.65 1.31
CA VAL A 280 -0.55 31.13 2.45
C VAL A 280 0.94 31.10 2.14
N GLY A 281 1.33 30.68 0.93
CA GLY A 281 2.71 30.61 0.48
C GLY A 281 3.42 31.97 0.44
N TYR A 282 2.69 33.06 0.26
CA TYR A 282 3.23 34.41 0.32
C TYR A 282 3.81 34.78 1.71
N PHE A 283 3.12 34.35 2.78
CA PHE A 283 3.57 34.58 4.16
C PHE A 283 4.47 33.44 4.66
N PHE A 284 4.21 32.21 4.23
CA PHE A 284 4.90 31.00 4.66
C PHE A 284 5.39 30.18 3.45
N PRO A 285 6.44 30.63 2.75
CA PRO A 285 6.94 29.95 1.55
C PRO A 285 7.41 28.50 1.82
N GLN A 286 7.68 28.16 3.07
CA GLN A 286 8.09 26.83 3.54
C GLN A 286 7.06 25.73 3.26
N VAL A 287 5.79 26.08 3.07
CA VAL A 287 4.72 25.10 2.81
C VAL A 287 4.59 24.74 1.33
N LEU A 288 5.21 25.53 0.43
CA LEU A 288 5.13 25.33 -1.02
C LEU A 288 5.97 24.12 -1.47
N GLY A 289 5.56 23.55 -2.60
CA GLY A 289 6.23 22.42 -3.22
C GLY A 289 6.38 21.22 -2.28
N VAL A 290 7.47 20.47 -2.41
CA VAL A 290 7.76 19.27 -1.60
C VAL A 290 8.12 19.65 -0.15
N GLY A 291 8.89 20.74 0.06
CA GLY A 291 9.23 21.27 1.38
C GLY A 291 10.47 20.66 2.04
N TYR A 292 11.34 19.95 1.30
CA TYR A 292 12.55 19.29 1.85
C TYR A 292 13.52 20.21 2.59
N PRO A 293 13.81 21.47 2.14
CA PRO A 293 14.68 22.36 2.91
C PRO A 293 14.18 22.65 4.33
N SER A 294 12.87 22.64 4.54
CA SER A 294 12.30 22.82 5.89
C SER A 294 12.42 21.54 6.73
N VAL A 295 12.31 20.36 6.10
CA VAL A 295 12.56 19.08 6.76
C VAL A 295 14.02 19.01 7.24
N GLU A 296 14.97 19.35 6.38
CA GLU A 296 16.41 19.39 6.75
C GLU A 296 16.68 20.32 7.92
N LYS A 297 16.07 21.51 7.92
CA LYS A 297 16.19 22.46 9.07
C LYS A 297 15.59 21.89 10.34
N ALA A 298 14.48 21.14 10.28
CA ALA A 298 13.89 20.49 11.45
C ALA A 298 14.78 19.35 11.97
N LEU A 299 15.38 18.57 11.09
CA LEU A 299 16.33 17.51 11.43
C LEU A 299 17.60 18.05 12.08
N MET A 300 18.01 19.26 11.72
CA MET A 300 19.15 19.96 12.34
C MET A 300 18.75 20.76 13.59
N ALA A 301 17.51 20.67 14.06
CA ALA A 301 16.95 21.42 15.18
C ALA A 301 17.05 22.97 15.02
N HIS A 302 16.99 23.45 13.79
CA HIS A 302 17.09 24.89 13.45
C HIS A 302 15.73 25.59 13.32
N ILE A 303 14.64 24.98 13.78
CA ILE A 303 13.28 25.55 13.74
C ILE A 303 12.73 25.65 15.15
N GLY A 304 12.27 26.83 15.53
CA GLY A 304 11.67 27.06 16.85
C GLY A 304 10.29 26.42 16.99
N PHE A 305 9.87 26.13 18.23
CA PHE A 305 8.64 25.42 18.58
C PHE A 305 7.38 25.98 17.90
N SER A 306 7.15 27.29 17.98
CA SER A 306 5.96 27.94 17.40
C SER A 306 5.90 27.77 15.88
N MET A 307 7.05 27.87 15.21
CA MET A 307 7.14 27.71 13.77
C MET A 307 6.91 26.26 13.33
N LEU A 308 7.39 25.29 14.12
CA LEU A 308 7.10 23.86 13.89
C LEU A 308 5.59 23.59 13.91
N LEU A 309 4.84 24.13 14.88
CA LEU A 309 3.40 23.96 14.98
C LEU A 309 2.64 24.66 13.84
N ILE A 310 3.06 25.90 13.50
CA ILE A 310 2.45 26.64 12.37
C ILE A 310 2.64 25.85 11.07
N LEU A 311 3.86 25.41 10.78
CA LEU A 311 4.17 24.67 9.55
C LEU A 311 3.49 23.31 9.51
N LEU A 312 3.33 22.63 10.66
CA LEU A 312 2.59 21.38 10.77
C LEU A 312 1.14 21.55 10.28
N VAL A 313 0.44 22.55 10.79
CA VAL A 313 -0.97 22.84 10.44
C VAL A 313 -1.08 23.34 8.99
N LEU A 314 -0.25 24.29 8.61
CA LEU A 314 -0.32 24.86 7.26
C LEU A 314 0.00 23.83 6.18
N LYS A 315 0.98 22.95 6.38
CA LYS A 315 1.31 21.89 5.42
C LYS A 315 0.16 20.90 5.26
N LEU A 316 -0.48 20.50 6.37
CA LEU A 316 -1.67 19.66 6.37
C LEU A 316 -2.79 20.26 5.51
N LEU A 317 -3.12 21.54 5.74
CA LEU A 317 -4.19 22.23 5.03
C LEU A 317 -3.86 22.45 3.56
N MET A 318 -2.66 22.95 3.25
CA MET A 318 -2.27 23.26 1.86
C MET A 318 -2.13 22.00 1.01
N THR A 319 -1.62 20.89 1.59
CA THR A 319 -1.59 19.59 0.90
C THR A 319 -3.01 19.08 0.61
N SER A 320 -3.89 19.15 1.62
CA SER A 320 -5.27 18.69 1.47
C SER A 320 -6.02 19.53 0.42
N ILE A 321 -5.87 20.84 0.42
CA ILE A 321 -6.48 21.73 -0.57
C ILE A 321 -5.92 21.45 -1.97
N THR A 322 -4.59 21.34 -2.12
CA THR A 322 -3.97 21.10 -3.44
C THR A 322 -4.49 19.79 -4.06
N ILE A 323 -4.53 18.71 -3.29
CA ILE A 323 -4.97 17.39 -3.79
C ILE A 323 -6.47 17.36 -4.03
N ALA A 324 -7.25 17.84 -3.06
CA ALA A 324 -8.70 17.81 -3.11
C ALA A 324 -9.26 18.68 -4.25
N SER A 325 -8.66 19.83 -4.54
CA SER A 325 -9.06 20.67 -5.67
C SER A 325 -8.81 20.02 -7.04
N GLY A 326 -8.01 18.95 -7.11
CA GLY A 326 -7.71 18.24 -8.34
C GLY A 326 -6.27 18.41 -8.82
N GLY A 327 -5.40 18.95 -7.99
CA GLY A 327 -3.96 18.98 -8.23
C GLY A 327 -3.38 17.57 -8.38
N SER A 328 -2.20 17.47 -8.97
CA SER A 328 -1.49 16.22 -9.22
C SER A 328 -0.21 16.16 -8.42
N GLY A 329 -0.12 15.25 -7.43
CA GLY A 329 1.06 15.11 -6.57
C GLY A 329 0.85 14.07 -5.48
N GLY A 330 1.90 13.73 -4.73
CA GLY A 330 1.88 12.71 -3.67
C GLY A 330 1.55 13.27 -2.28
N VAL A 331 1.11 12.38 -1.39
CA VAL A 331 0.88 12.66 0.04
C VAL A 331 2.02 12.18 0.93
N PHE A 332 2.98 11.44 0.37
CA PHE A 332 4.08 10.82 1.11
C PHE A 332 5.04 11.88 1.69
N ALA A 333 5.70 12.70 0.83
CA ALA A 333 6.61 13.74 1.31
C ALA A 333 5.92 14.77 2.22
N PRO A 334 4.68 15.23 1.96
CA PRO A 334 3.95 16.02 2.94
C PRO A 334 3.74 15.32 4.28
N GLY A 335 3.53 13.98 4.28
CA GLY A 335 3.47 13.19 5.51
C GLY A 335 4.79 13.19 6.27
N LEU A 336 5.91 13.01 5.56
CA LEU A 336 7.26 13.11 6.16
C LEU A 336 7.51 14.51 6.72
N TYR A 337 7.17 15.56 5.97
CA TYR A 337 7.29 16.95 6.41
C TYR A 337 6.53 17.19 7.72
N GLN A 338 5.25 16.81 7.75
CA GLN A 338 4.41 16.93 8.93
C GLN A 338 4.98 16.13 10.11
N GLY A 339 5.49 14.93 9.82
CA GLY A 339 6.16 14.09 10.82
C GLY A 339 7.41 14.74 11.41
N ALA A 340 8.24 15.39 10.58
CA ALA A 340 9.41 16.13 11.04
C ALA A 340 9.01 17.30 11.96
N MET A 341 7.98 18.07 11.57
CA MET A 341 7.48 19.19 12.37
C MET A 341 6.88 18.72 13.70
N LEU A 342 6.06 17.66 13.67
CA LEU A 342 5.46 17.06 14.86
C LEU A 342 6.52 16.50 15.79
N GLY A 343 7.43 15.67 15.26
CA GLY A 343 8.50 15.05 16.03
C GLY A 343 9.44 16.09 16.66
N GLY A 344 9.85 17.11 15.90
CA GLY A 344 10.66 18.20 16.40
C GLY A 344 9.97 18.98 17.55
N ALA A 345 8.67 19.28 17.41
CA ALA A 345 7.90 19.94 18.46
C ALA A 345 7.78 19.09 19.72
N VAL A 346 7.51 17.78 19.57
CA VAL A 346 7.46 16.83 20.70
C VAL A 346 8.84 16.69 21.35
N GLY A 347 9.92 16.66 20.56
CA GLY A 347 11.29 16.64 21.06
C GLY A 347 11.61 17.85 21.93
N ILE A 348 11.22 19.06 21.52
CA ILE A 348 11.38 20.29 22.32
C ILE A 348 10.61 20.19 23.64
N ILE A 349 9.37 19.71 23.62
CA ILE A 349 8.56 19.50 24.84
C ILE A 349 9.26 18.52 25.79
N PHE A 350 9.72 17.39 25.30
CA PHE A 350 10.39 16.40 26.13
C PHE A 350 11.72 16.91 26.68
N LYS A 351 12.47 17.70 25.91
CA LYS A 351 13.69 18.36 26.39
C LYS A 351 13.42 19.32 27.55
N MET A 352 12.28 20.01 27.54
CA MET A 352 11.86 20.89 28.63
C MET A 352 11.40 20.08 29.86
N LEU A 353 10.70 18.97 29.66
CA LEU A 353 10.18 18.13 30.74
C LEU A 353 11.26 17.25 31.37
N PHE A 354 12.25 16.82 30.61
CA PHE A 354 13.29 15.89 31.01
C PHE A 354 14.70 16.44 30.67
N PRO A 355 15.13 17.57 31.28
CA PRO A 355 16.39 18.23 30.92
C PRO A 355 17.64 17.36 31.22
N GLN A 356 17.51 16.34 32.06
CA GLN A 356 18.58 15.40 32.40
C GLN A 356 18.84 14.35 31.31
N MET A 357 17.87 14.14 30.39
CA MET A 357 17.93 13.15 29.30
C MET A 357 18.47 13.78 28.03
N GLN A 358 19.56 14.21 27.81
CA GLN A 358 20.21 14.73 26.59
C GLN A 358 19.38 14.52 25.28
N ILE A 359 18.13 15.04 25.28
CA ILE A 359 17.18 14.86 24.19
C ILE A 359 17.58 15.75 23.01
N ASN A 360 17.61 15.16 21.80
CA ASN A 360 17.89 15.87 20.58
C ASN A 360 16.62 16.01 19.72
N ASP A 361 16.18 17.23 19.49
CA ASP A 361 14.95 17.56 18.75
C ASP A 361 14.98 17.01 17.31
N GLY A 362 16.15 17.00 16.68
CA GLY A 362 16.35 16.48 15.32
C GLY A 362 16.14 14.97 15.21
N VAL A 363 16.52 14.21 16.24
CA VAL A 363 16.24 12.76 16.31
C VAL A 363 14.74 12.51 16.43
N PHE A 364 14.05 13.29 17.26
CA PHE A 364 12.60 13.22 17.38
C PHE A 364 11.92 13.62 16.07
N ALA A 365 12.44 14.62 15.35
CA ALA A 365 11.96 14.98 14.02
C ALA A 365 12.11 13.81 13.03
N ALA A 366 13.26 13.13 12.99
CA ALA A 366 13.50 11.98 12.12
C ALA A 366 12.56 10.80 12.43
N VAL A 367 12.39 10.45 13.70
CA VAL A 367 11.45 9.39 14.10
C VAL A 367 10.01 9.81 13.85
N GLY A 368 9.68 11.09 14.07
CA GLY A 368 8.37 11.66 13.74
C GLY A 368 7.97 11.51 12.26
N MET A 369 8.94 11.68 11.34
CA MET A 369 8.71 11.41 9.91
C MET A 369 8.16 10.00 9.69
N SER A 370 8.81 9.01 10.31
CA SER A 370 8.39 7.61 10.20
C SER A 370 7.02 7.36 10.83
N THR A 371 6.74 7.91 12.02
CA THR A 371 5.48 7.68 12.75
C THR A 371 4.27 8.22 11.99
N VAL A 372 4.35 9.43 11.44
CA VAL A 372 3.23 10.02 10.70
C VAL A 372 3.00 9.30 9.37
N PHE A 373 4.07 8.90 8.69
CA PHE A 373 3.92 8.11 7.48
C PHE A 373 3.36 6.71 7.79
N ALA A 374 3.92 5.99 8.77
CA ALA A 374 3.43 4.68 9.19
C ALA A 374 1.95 4.72 9.61
N GLY A 375 1.56 5.72 10.40
CA GLY A 375 0.18 5.93 10.84
C GLY A 375 -0.79 6.32 9.73
N SER A 376 -0.35 7.09 8.73
CA SER A 376 -1.23 7.48 7.62
C SER A 376 -1.32 6.42 6.53
N ALA A 377 -0.21 5.76 6.18
CA ALA A 377 -0.12 4.78 5.11
C ALA A 377 -0.48 3.35 5.54
N HIS A 378 -0.49 3.06 6.85
CA HIS A 378 -0.59 1.72 7.44
C HIS A 378 0.52 0.78 6.92
N ALA A 379 1.74 1.32 6.83
CA ALA A 379 2.90 0.64 6.27
C ALA A 379 4.13 0.82 7.19
N PRO A 380 4.16 0.14 8.35
CA PRO A 380 5.23 0.32 9.34
C PRO A 380 6.59 -0.19 8.86
N ILE A 381 6.64 -1.32 8.13
CA ILE A 381 7.90 -1.88 7.64
C ILE A 381 8.54 -0.95 6.61
N THR A 382 7.74 -0.46 5.67
CA THR A 382 8.18 0.53 4.69
C THR A 382 8.66 1.81 5.38
N ALA A 383 7.91 2.31 6.36
CA ALA A 383 8.24 3.54 7.06
C ALA A 383 9.60 3.47 7.76
N MET A 384 9.82 2.42 8.57
CA MET A 384 11.07 2.27 9.34
C MET A 384 12.29 2.10 8.43
N ILE A 385 12.22 1.24 7.42
CA ILE A 385 13.36 0.94 6.55
C ILE A 385 13.64 2.08 5.59
N MET A 386 12.60 2.70 5.04
CA MET A 386 12.78 3.84 4.14
C MET A 386 13.45 5.00 4.87
N LEU A 387 13.01 5.36 6.08
CA LEU A 387 13.64 6.42 6.86
C LEU A 387 15.06 6.03 7.30
N PHE A 388 15.31 4.77 7.60
CA PHE A 388 16.65 4.26 7.86
C PHE A 388 17.58 4.50 6.65
N GLU A 389 17.17 4.11 5.43
CA GLU A 389 17.96 4.32 4.21
C GLU A 389 18.12 5.81 3.87
N MET A 390 17.06 6.61 4.05
CA MET A 390 17.07 8.04 3.76
C MET A 390 17.95 8.86 4.70
N THR A 391 18.15 8.38 5.94
CA THR A 391 18.98 9.06 6.95
C THR A 391 20.39 8.49 7.04
N GLY A 392 20.59 7.24 6.66
CA GLY A 392 21.86 6.53 6.74
C GLY A 392 22.37 6.30 8.16
N ASN A 393 21.53 6.46 9.19
CA ASN A 393 21.92 6.35 10.59
C ASN A 393 21.36 5.08 11.25
N TYR A 394 22.24 4.11 11.52
CA TYR A 394 21.86 2.83 12.13
C TYR A 394 21.28 2.97 13.54
N GLN A 395 21.70 3.98 14.29
CA GLN A 395 21.26 4.17 15.68
C GLN A 395 19.76 4.52 15.79
N LEU A 396 19.15 4.97 14.69
CA LEU A 396 17.73 5.28 14.65
C LEU A 396 16.84 4.03 14.47
N ILE A 397 17.40 2.86 14.15
CA ILE A 397 16.59 1.69 13.76
C ILE A 397 15.63 1.27 14.88
N LEU A 398 16.08 1.20 16.14
CA LEU A 398 15.22 0.81 17.26
C LEU A 398 14.11 1.83 17.54
N PRO A 399 14.38 3.15 17.65
CA PRO A 399 13.34 4.16 17.71
C PRO A 399 12.35 4.12 16.55
N LEU A 400 12.84 3.97 15.30
CA LEU A 400 11.99 3.89 14.12
C LEU A 400 11.06 2.67 14.15
N MET A 401 11.59 1.50 14.52
CA MET A 401 10.80 0.26 14.64
C MET A 401 9.69 0.41 15.68
N LEU A 402 10.06 0.80 16.91
CA LEU A 402 9.12 0.91 18.02
C LEU A 402 8.02 1.93 17.71
N ALA A 403 8.42 3.12 17.32
CA ALA A 403 7.48 4.23 17.12
C ALA A 403 6.57 4.01 15.90
N SER A 404 7.07 3.43 14.78
CA SER A 404 6.27 3.16 13.59
C SER A 404 5.22 2.08 13.83
N VAL A 405 5.57 0.99 14.52
CA VAL A 405 4.61 -0.09 14.84
C VAL A 405 3.51 0.43 15.77
N ILE A 406 3.88 1.20 16.82
CA ILE A 406 2.88 1.81 17.70
C ILE A 406 1.99 2.78 16.93
N ALA A 407 2.55 3.63 16.07
CA ALA A 407 1.79 4.59 15.28
C ALA A 407 0.79 3.91 14.35
N THR A 408 1.20 2.84 13.67
CA THR A 408 0.29 2.06 12.82
C THR A 408 -0.81 1.39 13.65
N THR A 409 -0.45 0.78 14.79
CA THR A 409 -1.43 0.11 15.67
C THR A 409 -2.48 1.09 16.20
N VAL A 410 -2.07 2.30 16.60
CA VAL A 410 -2.99 3.35 17.07
C VAL A 410 -3.88 3.84 15.92
N SER A 411 -3.28 4.11 14.76
CA SER A 411 -4.01 4.63 13.60
C SER A 411 -5.04 3.63 13.05
N THR A 412 -4.68 2.35 12.93
CA THR A 412 -5.59 1.30 12.42
C THR A 412 -6.79 1.05 13.31
N LYS A 413 -6.66 1.26 14.64
CA LYS A 413 -7.80 1.22 15.56
C LYS A 413 -8.78 2.39 15.35
N LEU A 414 -8.28 3.54 14.88
CA LEU A 414 -9.08 4.74 14.64
C LEU A 414 -9.67 4.79 13.23
N ASN A 415 -8.91 4.33 12.25
CA ASN A 415 -9.26 4.31 10.84
C ASN A 415 -8.94 2.92 10.29
N ARG A 416 -9.96 2.20 9.79
CA ARG A 416 -9.74 0.94 9.08
C ARG A 416 -8.91 1.14 7.80
N GLU A 417 -9.16 2.25 7.11
CA GLU A 417 -8.56 2.57 5.83
C GLU A 417 -7.34 3.47 5.99
N SER A 418 -6.29 3.20 5.21
CA SER A 418 -5.13 4.09 5.10
C SER A 418 -5.44 5.29 4.20
N ILE A 419 -4.55 6.29 4.18
CA ILE A 419 -4.65 7.45 3.28
C ILE A 419 -4.75 7.05 1.80
N TYR A 420 -4.25 5.86 1.43
CA TYR A 420 -4.30 5.33 0.07
C TYR A 420 -5.58 4.54 -0.20
N THR A 421 -6.01 3.67 0.71
CA THR A 421 -7.19 2.82 0.52
C THR A 421 -8.50 3.57 0.71
N MET A 422 -8.51 4.63 1.52
CA MET A 422 -9.69 5.46 1.80
C MET A 422 -10.35 6.02 0.54
N LYS A 423 -9.54 6.47 -0.44
CA LYS A 423 -10.04 6.94 -1.73
C LYS A 423 -10.70 5.82 -2.55
N LEU A 424 -10.18 4.60 -2.47
CA LEU A 424 -10.74 3.44 -3.15
C LEU A 424 -12.01 2.95 -2.46
N ALA A 425 -12.02 2.94 -1.13
CA ALA A 425 -13.22 2.63 -0.35
C ALA A 425 -14.37 3.59 -0.66
N LYS A 426 -14.09 4.90 -0.81
CA LYS A 426 -15.07 5.90 -1.27
C LYS A 426 -15.65 5.60 -2.66
N ARG A 427 -14.88 4.96 -3.54
CA ARG A 427 -15.31 4.51 -4.87
C ARG A 427 -16.03 3.15 -4.85
N GLY A 428 -16.20 2.53 -3.68
CA GLY A 428 -16.86 1.23 -3.51
C GLY A 428 -15.92 0.01 -3.63
N PHE A 429 -14.59 0.21 -3.64
CA PHE A 429 -13.61 -0.87 -3.74
C PHE A 429 -13.01 -1.20 -2.37
N ASP A 430 -13.41 -2.31 -1.76
CA ASP A 430 -12.84 -2.82 -0.50
C ASP A 430 -11.54 -3.62 -0.77
N ILE A 431 -10.43 -2.89 -0.89
CA ILE A 431 -9.10 -3.46 -1.16
C ILE A 431 -8.62 -4.32 0.02
N ILE A 432 -8.94 -3.94 1.25
CA ILE A 432 -8.51 -4.67 2.45
C ILE A 432 -9.12 -6.07 2.45
N ARG A 433 -10.43 -6.17 2.20
CA ARG A 433 -11.13 -7.47 2.12
C ARG A 433 -10.59 -8.34 1.00
N LYS A 434 -10.24 -7.74 -0.16
CA LYS A 434 -9.69 -8.51 -1.29
C LYS A 434 -8.28 -9.00 -1.04
N ARG A 435 -7.42 -8.18 -0.42
CA ARG A 435 -6.07 -8.60 -0.01
C ARG A 435 -6.13 -9.74 1.01
N SER A 436 -7.08 -9.68 1.93
CA SER A 436 -7.32 -10.79 2.86
C SER A 436 -7.75 -12.08 2.14
N ALA A 437 -8.55 -11.98 1.08
CA ALA A 437 -8.89 -13.15 0.25
C ALA A 437 -7.69 -13.67 -0.56
N ASP A 438 -6.74 -12.81 -0.94
CA ASP A 438 -5.51 -13.21 -1.62
C ASP A 438 -4.53 -13.97 -0.70
N ILE A 439 -4.56 -13.77 0.62
CA ILE A 439 -3.79 -14.58 1.59
C ILE A 439 -4.20 -16.04 1.50
N LEU A 440 -5.49 -16.34 1.34
CA LEU A 440 -5.98 -17.71 1.14
C LEU A 440 -5.48 -18.35 -0.17
N SER A 441 -4.99 -17.55 -1.12
CA SER A 441 -4.36 -18.04 -2.35
C SER A 441 -2.93 -18.53 -2.13
N SER A 442 -2.31 -18.21 -0.99
CA SER A 442 -0.95 -18.62 -0.63
C SER A 442 -0.92 -19.97 0.09
N PHE A 443 -2.07 -20.45 0.58
CA PHE A 443 -2.19 -21.73 1.27
C PHE A 443 -2.84 -22.77 0.36
N LEU A 444 -2.26 -23.96 0.34
CA LEU A 444 -2.84 -25.12 -0.36
C LEU A 444 -3.89 -25.82 0.54
N VAL A 445 -4.84 -26.46 -0.09
CA VAL A 445 -5.87 -27.24 0.60
C VAL A 445 -5.25 -28.34 1.47
N GLU A 446 -4.16 -28.98 1.02
CA GLU A 446 -3.45 -30.02 1.76
C GLU A 446 -2.84 -29.54 3.08
N GLU A 447 -2.57 -28.24 3.23
CA GLU A 447 -2.00 -27.66 4.47
C GLU A 447 -3.08 -27.46 5.56
N ALA A 448 -4.35 -27.36 5.16
CA ALA A 448 -5.47 -27.07 6.06
C ALA A 448 -6.49 -28.21 6.18
N MET A 449 -6.42 -29.21 5.29
CA MET A 449 -7.36 -30.34 5.32
C MET A 449 -7.08 -31.26 6.51
N HIS A 450 -8.12 -31.95 6.93
CA HIS A 450 -8.03 -33.03 7.92
C HIS A 450 -8.28 -34.38 7.26
N PRO A 451 -7.62 -35.46 7.73
CA PRO A 451 -7.93 -36.82 7.27
C PRO A 451 -9.38 -37.15 7.61
N GLU A 452 -10.00 -37.98 6.78
CA GLU A 452 -11.33 -38.52 7.03
C GLU A 452 -11.31 -39.36 8.33
N LYS A 453 -12.00 -38.91 9.39
CA LYS A 453 -12.00 -39.58 10.69
C LYS A 453 -13.32 -40.26 11.00
N LEU A 454 -14.44 -39.80 10.47
CA LEU A 454 -15.76 -40.38 10.67
C LEU A 454 -16.39 -40.76 9.33
N CYS A 455 -16.67 -42.04 9.18
CA CYS A 455 -17.33 -42.61 8.02
C CYS A 455 -18.61 -43.31 8.44
N LEU A 456 -19.75 -42.95 7.84
CA LEU A 456 -21.05 -43.53 8.07
C LEU A 456 -21.46 -44.41 6.88
N ARG A 457 -22.28 -45.40 7.12
CA ARG A 457 -22.86 -46.25 6.07
C ARG A 457 -24.19 -45.67 5.59
N ASP A 458 -24.47 -45.85 4.33
CA ASP A 458 -25.71 -45.42 3.67
C ASP A 458 -26.98 -46.02 4.27
N THR A 459 -26.87 -47.22 4.85
CA THR A 459 -27.97 -47.94 5.50
C THR A 459 -28.29 -47.46 6.92
N MET A 460 -27.43 -46.59 7.52
CA MET A 460 -27.64 -46.09 8.87
C MET A 460 -28.86 -45.15 8.93
N THR A 461 -29.59 -45.27 10.04
CA THR A 461 -30.66 -44.33 10.40
C THR A 461 -30.09 -43.01 10.91
N LEU A 462 -30.92 -41.94 10.92
CA LEU A 462 -30.50 -40.65 11.46
C LEU A 462 -30.14 -40.73 12.94
N ASP A 463 -30.82 -41.57 13.72
CA ASP A 463 -30.52 -41.80 15.14
C ASP A 463 -29.15 -42.48 15.34
N GLU A 464 -28.84 -43.48 14.53
CA GLU A 464 -27.54 -44.16 14.57
C GLU A 464 -26.41 -43.20 14.13
N ALA A 465 -26.65 -42.42 13.08
CA ALA A 465 -25.70 -41.40 12.61
C ALA A 465 -25.42 -40.36 13.68
N TYR A 466 -26.45 -39.86 14.37
CA TYR A 466 -26.30 -38.89 15.44
C TYR A 466 -25.50 -39.45 16.63
N LYS A 467 -25.77 -40.70 17.05
CA LYS A 467 -24.99 -41.39 18.09
C LYS A 467 -23.51 -41.53 17.71
N ASN A 468 -23.20 -41.79 16.43
CA ASN A 468 -21.82 -41.79 15.96
C ASN A 468 -21.16 -40.43 16.09
N PHE A 469 -21.88 -39.34 15.81
CA PHE A 469 -21.40 -38.00 16.05
C PHE A 469 -21.23 -37.65 17.54
N GLU A 470 -22.10 -38.14 18.43
CA GLU A 470 -21.96 -37.94 19.88
C GLU A 470 -20.73 -38.61 20.45
N ASN A 471 -20.37 -39.78 19.89
CA ASN A 471 -19.19 -40.53 20.29
C ASN A 471 -17.89 -40.09 19.59
N SER A 472 -17.97 -39.04 18.77
CA SER A 472 -16.81 -38.43 18.07
C SER A 472 -16.75 -36.94 18.29
N GLU A 473 -15.56 -36.38 18.20
CA GLU A 473 -15.36 -34.92 18.22
C GLU A 473 -15.59 -34.28 16.83
N GLU A 474 -15.93 -35.07 15.82
CA GLU A 474 -16.06 -34.61 14.45
C GLU A 474 -17.41 -33.91 14.20
N TRP A 475 -17.36 -32.86 13.38
CA TRP A 475 -18.54 -32.06 13.01
C TRP A 475 -19.17 -32.49 11.70
N PHE A 476 -18.54 -33.39 10.95
CA PHE A 476 -19.01 -33.91 9.69
C PHE A 476 -18.55 -35.40 9.54
N ALA A 477 -19.23 -36.13 8.67
CA ALA A 477 -18.91 -37.50 8.32
C ALA A 477 -19.09 -37.70 6.81
N THR A 478 -18.28 -38.57 6.23
CA THR A 478 -18.53 -39.09 4.87
C THR A 478 -19.53 -40.22 4.93
N VAL A 479 -20.31 -40.41 3.86
CA VAL A 479 -21.26 -41.49 3.73
C VAL A 479 -20.84 -42.36 2.57
N ARG A 480 -20.68 -43.67 2.83
CA ARG A 480 -20.26 -44.67 1.83
C ARG A 480 -21.29 -45.80 1.71
N ASP A 481 -21.39 -46.35 0.50
CA ASP A 481 -22.20 -47.54 0.24
C ASP A 481 -21.52 -48.83 0.77
N MET A 482 -22.19 -49.95 0.58
CA MET A 482 -21.68 -51.26 0.99
C MET A 482 -20.42 -51.70 0.21
N GLU A 483 -20.20 -51.14 -0.96
CA GLU A 483 -19.02 -51.38 -1.82
C GLU A 483 -17.85 -50.46 -1.48
N GLY A 484 -18.06 -49.49 -0.56
CA GLY A 484 -17.05 -48.50 -0.15
C GLY A 484 -17.02 -47.25 -1.03
N ASN A 485 -17.91 -47.09 -2.00
CA ASN A 485 -17.99 -45.90 -2.82
C ASN A 485 -18.57 -44.75 -2.00
N LEU A 486 -18.02 -43.54 -2.23
CA LEU A 486 -18.47 -42.34 -1.56
C LEU A 486 -19.80 -41.85 -2.16
N LEU A 487 -20.84 -41.77 -1.34
CA LEU A 487 -22.16 -41.24 -1.74
C LEU A 487 -22.34 -39.77 -1.41
N GLY A 488 -21.61 -39.26 -0.40
CA GLY A 488 -21.74 -37.88 0.03
C GLY A 488 -21.08 -37.62 1.37
N SER A 489 -21.42 -36.50 1.95
CA SER A 489 -21.02 -36.13 3.32
C SER A 489 -22.16 -35.38 4.00
N VAL A 490 -22.22 -35.49 5.32
CA VAL A 490 -23.23 -34.86 6.18
C VAL A 490 -22.57 -34.19 7.37
N SER A 491 -23.12 -33.07 7.83
CA SER A 491 -22.70 -32.45 9.08
C SER A 491 -23.58 -32.91 10.26
N ARG A 492 -23.00 -32.84 11.47
CA ARG A 492 -23.75 -33.09 12.72
C ARG A 492 -24.99 -32.18 12.82
N ALA A 493 -24.87 -30.93 12.38
CA ALA A 493 -25.98 -29.96 12.40
C ALA A 493 -27.12 -30.39 11.46
N GLN A 494 -26.82 -30.87 10.24
CA GLN A 494 -27.82 -31.34 9.29
C GLN A 494 -28.55 -32.59 9.83
N VAL A 495 -27.81 -33.53 10.42
CA VAL A 495 -28.44 -34.70 11.03
C VAL A 495 -29.35 -34.32 12.19
N LEU A 496 -28.93 -33.35 13.02
CA LEU A 496 -29.73 -32.86 14.15
C LEU A 496 -30.98 -32.13 13.69
N GLU A 497 -30.88 -31.26 12.69
CA GLU A 497 -32.00 -30.52 12.10
C GLU A 497 -33.06 -31.47 11.52
N GLU A 498 -32.63 -32.48 10.78
CA GLU A 498 -33.55 -33.46 10.19
C GLU A 498 -34.17 -34.39 11.23
N LEU A 499 -33.48 -34.72 12.33
CA LEU A 499 -34.04 -35.42 13.45
C LEU A 499 -35.18 -34.68 14.15
N GLN A 500 -35.15 -33.34 14.16
CA GLN A 500 -36.24 -32.50 14.70
C GLN A 500 -37.49 -32.47 13.80
N HIS A 501 -37.30 -32.68 12.49
CA HIS A 501 -38.39 -32.58 11.51
C HIS A 501 -38.89 -33.95 11.00
N LYS A 502 -38.09 -35.02 11.12
CA LYS A 502 -38.39 -36.36 10.64
C LYS A 502 -38.18 -37.37 11.76
N HIS A 503 -38.91 -38.51 11.69
CA HIS A 503 -38.66 -39.60 12.62
C HIS A 503 -37.24 -40.18 12.43
N GLY A 504 -36.56 -40.50 13.52
CA GLY A 504 -35.16 -40.97 13.54
C GLY A 504 -34.90 -42.25 12.76
N SER A 505 -35.95 -42.95 12.32
CA SER A 505 -35.90 -44.17 11.48
C SER A 505 -35.60 -43.89 9.98
N TYR A 506 -35.57 -42.63 9.53
CA TYR A 506 -35.17 -42.30 8.15
C TYR A 506 -33.69 -42.60 7.95
N THR A 507 -33.35 -43.11 6.76
CA THR A 507 -31.94 -43.38 6.39
C THR A 507 -31.19 -42.11 6.05
N ILE A 508 -29.89 -42.11 6.35
CA ILE A 508 -28.98 -40.97 6.11
C ILE A 508 -28.90 -40.57 4.63
N THR A 509 -29.19 -41.48 3.72
CA THR A 509 -29.24 -41.22 2.27
C THR A 509 -30.28 -40.18 1.88
N GLY A 510 -31.37 -40.07 2.66
CA GLY A 510 -32.44 -39.11 2.41
C GLY A 510 -32.08 -37.64 2.65
N ILE A 511 -30.94 -37.39 3.33
CA ILE A 511 -30.45 -36.03 3.64
C ILE A 511 -29.15 -35.68 2.92
N LEU A 512 -28.63 -36.59 2.09
CA LEU A 512 -27.43 -36.31 1.33
C LEU A 512 -27.64 -35.17 0.35
N PRO A 513 -26.71 -34.23 0.26
CA PRO A 513 -26.79 -33.15 -0.71
C PRO A 513 -26.73 -33.72 -2.14
N LYS A 514 -27.55 -33.15 -3.03
CA LYS A 514 -27.63 -33.59 -4.45
C LYS A 514 -26.33 -33.39 -5.24
N LYS A 515 -25.38 -32.59 -4.73
CA LYS A 515 -24.07 -32.35 -5.33
C LYS A 515 -23.00 -32.51 -4.25
N ILE A 516 -22.03 -33.36 -4.49
CA ILE A 516 -20.83 -33.48 -3.66
C ILE A 516 -19.87 -32.40 -4.10
N GLY A 517 -19.57 -31.43 -3.20
CA GLY A 517 -18.51 -30.44 -3.44
C GLY A 517 -17.16 -31.12 -3.21
N HIS A 518 -16.30 -31.08 -4.21
CA HIS A 518 -14.92 -31.57 -4.10
C HIS A 518 -13.91 -30.52 -4.53
N VAL A 519 -12.69 -30.63 -4.04
CA VAL A 519 -11.56 -29.76 -4.36
C VAL A 519 -10.28 -30.57 -4.38
N SER A 520 -9.35 -30.26 -5.28
CA SER A 520 -8.04 -30.90 -5.33
C SER A 520 -7.20 -30.49 -4.10
N SER A 521 -6.39 -31.43 -3.56
CA SER A 521 -5.44 -31.14 -2.48
C SER A 521 -4.43 -30.03 -2.86
N LYS A 522 -4.11 -29.92 -4.15
CA LYS A 522 -3.21 -28.89 -4.72
C LYS A 522 -3.90 -27.58 -5.04
N ALA A 523 -5.21 -27.49 -4.89
CA ALA A 523 -5.94 -26.23 -5.03
C ALA A 523 -5.63 -25.29 -3.87
N THR A 524 -5.87 -23.99 -4.07
CA THR A 524 -5.70 -23.00 -3.01
C THR A 524 -6.93 -22.93 -2.10
N LEU A 525 -6.75 -22.48 -0.85
CA LEU A 525 -7.87 -22.24 0.06
C LEU A 525 -8.85 -21.17 -0.48
N SER A 526 -8.36 -20.26 -1.32
CA SER A 526 -9.20 -19.28 -2.03
C SER A 526 -10.15 -19.95 -3.02
N GLU A 527 -9.67 -20.93 -3.79
CA GLU A 527 -10.50 -21.72 -4.72
C GLU A 527 -11.51 -22.55 -3.95
N ALA A 528 -11.08 -23.23 -2.89
CA ALA A 528 -11.96 -23.98 -2.01
C ALA A 528 -13.08 -23.11 -1.42
N SER A 529 -12.75 -21.92 -0.92
CA SER A 529 -13.73 -20.96 -0.39
C SER A 529 -14.74 -20.50 -1.46
N LYS A 530 -14.29 -20.29 -2.70
CA LYS A 530 -15.20 -19.96 -3.83
C LYS A 530 -16.17 -21.09 -4.13
N ILE A 531 -15.69 -22.34 -4.17
CA ILE A 531 -16.52 -23.53 -4.41
C ILE A 531 -17.55 -23.68 -3.29
N MET A 532 -17.13 -23.53 -2.01
CA MET A 532 -18.05 -23.56 -0.87
C MET A 532 -19.18 -22.54 -1.02
N ASN A 533 -18.83 -21.29 -1.32
CA ASN A 533 -19.82 -20.21 -1.49
C ASN A 533 -20.74 -20.44 -2.69
N GLN A 534 -20.23 -20.93 -3.82
CA GLN A 534 -21.04 -21.20 -5.02
C GLN A 534 -22.04 -22.35 -4.83
N LEU A 535 -21.65 -23.35 -4.05
CA LEU A 535 -22.48 -24.52 -3.79
C LEU A 535 -23.32 -24.40 -2.52
N GLY A 536 -23.11 -23.35 -1.71
CA GLY A 536 -23.75 -23.18 -0.40
C GLY A 536 -23.31 -24.26 0.62
N LEU A 537 -22.07 -24.76 0.50
CA LEU A 537 -21.53 -25.81 1.36
C LEU A 537 -20.58 -25.24 2.40
N HIS A 538 -20.59 -25.82 3.60
CA HIS A 538 -19.65 -25.45 4.67
C HIS A 538 -18.40 -26.34 4.72
N TYR A 539 -18.32 -27.34 3.87
CA TYR A 539 -17.17 -28.25 3.74
C TYR A 539 -17.07 -28.81 2.33
N LEU A 540 -15.86 -29.19 1.94
CA LEU A 540 -15.54 -29.83 0.67
C LEU A 540 -14.77 -31.11 0.92
N LEU A 541 -15.00 -32.09 0.06
CA LEU A 541 -14.18 -33.30 0.01
C LEU A 541 -12.87 -32.99 -0.69
N VAL A 542 -11.74 -33.35 -0.11
CA VAL A 542 -10.44 -33.18 -0.74
C VAL A 542 -10.07 -34.47 -1.48
N VAL A 543 -9.74 -34.31 -2.77
CA VAL A 543 -9.38 -35.41 -3.65
C VAL A 543 -7.94 -35.30 -4.15
N ASP A 544 -7.32 -36.45 -4.42
CA ASP A 544 -6.03 -36.52 -5.09
C ASP A 544 -6.16 -36.35 -6.62
N ASP A 545 -5.04 -36.46 -7.34
CA ASP A 545 -4.99 -36.34 -8.80
C ASP A 545 -5.79 -37.45 -9.53
N ASN A 546 -6.14 -38.52 -8.84
CA ASN A 546 -6.94 -39.65 -9.35
C ASN A 546 -8.42 -39.59 -8.91
N PHE A 547 -8.87 -38.42 -8.39
CA PHE A 547 -10.21 -38.24 -7.82
C PHE A 547 -10.53 -39.14 -6.63
N LYS A 548 -9.51 -39.69 -5.96
CA LYS A 548 -9.69 -40.48 -4.75
C LYS A 548 -9.80 -39.55 -3.54
N PRO A 549 -10.80 -39.70 -2.67
CA PRO A 549 -10.92 -38.88 -1.48
C PRO A 549 -9.78 -39.16 -0.50
N ILE A 550 -9.09 -38.10 -0.04
CA ILE A 550 -7.95 -38.16 0.88
C ILE A 550 -8.17 -37.37 2.16
N GLY A 551 -9.20 -36.51 2.20
CA GLY A 551 -9.49 -35.70 3.37
C GLY A 551 -10.73 -34.81 3.17
N VAL A 552 -10.95 -33.96 4.14
CA VAL A 552 -12.05 -32.97 4.12
C VAL A 552 -11.54 -31.64 4.60
N LEU A 553 -12.08 -30.58 4.01
CA LEU A 553 -11.80 -29.19 4.35
C LEU A 553 -13.10 -28.50 4.78
N GLY A 554 -13.17 -28.01 6.01
CA GLY A 554 -14.28 -27.22 6.52
C GLY A 554 -14.06 -25.71 6.42
N SER A 555 -15.12 -24.92 6.41
CA SER A 555 -15.02 -23.45 6.48
C SER A 555 -14.33 -22.96 7.77
N SER A 556 -14.46 -23.71 8.87
CA SER A 556 -13.75 -23.47 10.13
C SER A 556 -12.24 -23.59 10.00
N ASP A 557 -11.76 -24.49 9.15
CA ASP A 557 -10.34 -24.74 8.96
C ASP A 557 -9.70 -23.62 8.13
N ILE A 558 -10.42 -23.13 7.15
CA ILE A 558 -10.05 -21.91 6.41
C ILE A 558 -9.95 -20.71 7.37
N ILE A 559 -10.87 -20.59 8.33
CA ILE A 559 -10.86 -19.49 9.32
C ILE A 559 -9.71 -19.63 10.31
N LYS A 560 -9.30 -20.85 10.69
CA LYS A 560 -8.11 -21.07 11.55
C LYS A 560 -6.83 -20.61 10.87
N CYS A 561 -6.61 -20.98 9.61
CA CYS A 561 -5.47 -20.47 8.83
C CYS A 561 -5.45 -18.95 8.64
N TYR A 562 -6.58 -18.28 8.89
CA TYR A 562 -6.70 -16.82 8.86
C TYR A 562 -6.26 -16.16 10.17
N LYS A 563 -6.19 -16.91 11.26
CA LYS A 563 -5.85 -16.40 12.61
C LYS A 563 -4.39 -16.67 13.00
N GLU A 564 -3.74 -17.61 12.33
CA GLU A 564 -2.31 -17.87 12.41
C GLU A 564 -1.53 -17.03 11.39
#